data_5b70f5c00e5d8d82b8f895bb155b7c83
#
_entry.id   5b70f5c00e5d8d82b8f895bb155b7c83
#
_cell.length_a   1.000
_cell.length_b   1.000
_cell.length_c   1.000
_cell.angle_alpha   90.00
_cell.angle_beta   90.00
_cell.angle_gamma   90.00
#
_symmetry.space_group_name_H-M   'P 1'
#
loop_
_entity.id
_entity.type
_entity.pdbx_description
1 polymer ?
#
loop_
_entity_poly.entity_id
_entity_poly.type
_entity_poly.pdbx_seq_one_letter_code
_entity_poly.pdbx_strand_id
1 'polypeptide(L)'
;TGAYSWSQAFGPTGEINPAINAYLWGGMLAGFGLALATIFKKAWAPVTAPLYAIAQGFFLGAISAIYDARFDGIVVQAVILTFGTLFAMLAAYRAGLIKATEKFRMGVVAATGGIALFYLASIVLGFFGIQMPMIHGAGMIGIGFSLFVVVIAALNLVLDFDFIEKASAQGAPKVTEWYGAFGL
;
A
#
# COMPACT_ATOMS: atom_id res chain seq x y z
N THR A 1 13.71 -8.03 -6.24
CA THR A 1 12.58 -8.99 -6.15
C THR A 1 11.50 -8.64 -7.14
N GLY A 2 10.94 -7.40 -7.15
CA GLY A 2 9.92 -6.95 -8.10
C GLY A 2 10.39 -7.05 -9.57
N ALA A 3 11.61 -6.61 -9.88
CA ALA A 3 12.19 -6.74 -11.22
C ALA A 3 12.36 -8.22 -11.64
N TYR A 4 12.66 -9.10 -10.70
CA TYR A 4 12.76 -10.53 -10.98
C TYR A 4 11.40 -11.15 -11.32
N SER A 5 10.37 -10.91 -10.52
CA SER A 5 9.02 -11.40 -10.82
C SER A 5 8.46 -10.81 -12.11
N TRP A 6 8.79 -9.54 -12.40
CA TRP A 6 8.48 -8.90 -13.67
C TRP A 6 9.14 -9.63 -14.85
N SER A 7 10.45 -9.91 -14.77
CA SER A 7 11.17 -10.60 -15.85
C SER A 7 10.70 -12.02 -16.10
N GLN A 8 10.13 -12.68 -15.09
CA GLN A 8 9.55 -14.03 -15.20
C GLN A 8 8.06 -14.00 -15.62
N ALA A 9 7.47 -12.81 -15.67
CA ALA A 9 6.06 -12.65 -16.02
C ALA A 9 5.76 -12.99 -17.47
N PHE A 10 6.75 -12.82 -18.37
CA PHE A 10 6.58 -13.04 -19.80
C PHE A 10 7.37 -14.27 -20.23
N GLY A 11 6.70 -15.20 -20.90
CA GLY A 11 7.35 -16.33 -21.58
C GLY A 11 8.11 -15.90 -22.84
N PRO A 12 8.84 -16.81 -23.49
CA PRO A 12 9.57 -16.50 -24.73
C PRO A 12 8.68 -15.99 -25.88
N THR A 13 7.40 -16.24 -25.82
CA THR A 13 6.37 -15.84 -26.81
C THR A 13 5.65 -14.54 -26.42
N GLY A 14 6.03 -13.88 -25.32
CA GLY A 14 5.37 -12.67 -24.82
C GLY A 14 4.04 -12.95 -24.09
N GLU A 15 3.67 -14.21 -23.89
CA GLU A 15 2.50 -14.59 -23.12
C GLU A 15 2.78 -14.53 -21.61
N ILE A 16 1.75 -14.24 -20.82
CA ILE A 16 1.87 -14.22 -19.36
C ILE A 16 2.15 -15.64 -18.86
N ASN A 17 3.31 -15.82 -18.21
CA ASN A 17 3.74 -17.09 -17.67
C ASN A 17 2.83 -17.50 -16.49
N PRO A 18 2.25 -18.71 -16.46
CA PRO A 18 1.45 -19.18 -15.33
C PRO A 18 2.19 -19.14 -13.98
N ALA A 19 3.53 -19.20 -13.97
CA ALA A 19 4.34 -19.07 -12.77
C ALA A 19 4.17 -17.73 -12.05
N ILE A 20 3.66 -16.70 -12.74
CA ILE A 20 3.38 -15.38 -12.12
C ILE A 20 2.38 -15.50 -10.96
N ASN A 21 1.44 -16.45 -11.05
CA ASN A 21 0.48 -16.69 -9.99
C ASN A 21 1.16 -17.14 -8.68
N ALA A 22 2.27 -17.89 -8.77
CA ALA A 22 3.03 -18.29 -7.59
C ALA A 22 3.68 -17.08 -6.89
N TYR A 23 4.23 -16.14 -7.66
CA TYR A 23 4.81 -14.89 -7.11
C TYR A 23 3.72 -13.98 -6.55
N LEU A 24 2.55 -13.91 -7.19
CA LEU A 24 1.43 -13.10 -6.75
C LEU A 24 0.85 -13.64 -5.44
N TRP A 25 0.41 -14.90 -5.41
CA TRP A 25 -0.18 -15.48 -4.21
C TRP A 25 0.85 -15.72 -3.11
N GLY A 26 2.03 -16.21 -3.47
CA GLY A 26 3.13 -16.41 -2.51
C GLY A 26 3.59 -15.11 -1.87
N GLY A 27 3.79 -14.06 -2.66
CA GLY A 27 4.17 -12.73 -2.17
C GLY A 27 3.08 -12.11 -1.30
N MET A 28 1.82 -12.24 -1.72
CA MET A 28 0.67 -11.73 -0.96
C MET A 28 0.53 -12.41 0.41
N LEU A 29 0.52 -13.74 0.44
CA LEU A 29 0.35 -14.50 1.69
C LEU A 29 1.54 -14.34 2.62
N ALA A 30 2.77 -14.42 2.10
CA ALA A 30 3.97 -14.19 2.89
C ALA A 30 4.04 -12.75 3.42
N GLY A 31 3.74 -11.76 2.57
CA GLY A 31 3.66 -10.36 2.97
C GLY A 31 2.61 -10.13 4.04
N PHE A 32 1.42 -10.68 3.88
CA PHE A 32 0.35 -10.58 4.90
C PHE A 32 0.76 -11.20 6.24
N GLY A 33 1.33 -12.40 6.23
CA GLY A 33 1.82 -13.06 7.45
C GLY A 33 2.93 -12.26 8.14
N LEU A 34 3.89 -11.72 7.38
CA LEU A 34 4.97 -10.87 7.91
C LEU A 34 4.44 -9.54 8.44
N ALA A 35 3.45 -8.93 7.77
CA ALA A 35 2.80 -7.72 8.25
C ALA A 35 2.13 -7.95 9.60
N LEU A 36 1.34 -9.02 9.74
CA LEU A 36 0.73 -9.38 11.02
C LEU A 36 1.78 -9.63 12.10
N ALA A 37 2.85 -10.37 11.79
CA ALA A 37 3.94 -10.60 12.73
C ALA A 37 4.58 -9.29 13.20
N THR A 38 4.79 -8.32 12.30
CA THR A 38 5.37 -7.01 12.62
C THR A 38 4.41 -6.18 13.50
N ILE A 39 3.11 -6.18 13.17
CA ILE A 39 2.09 -5.43 13.91
C ILE A 39 1.94 -5.96 15.34
N PHE A 40 1.82 -7.29 15.50
CA PHE A 40 1.63 -7.88 16.82
C PHE A 40 2.90 -7.93 17.66
N LYS A 41 4.07 -8.01 17.02
CA LYS A 41 5.35 -8.14 17.73
C LYS A 41 6.37 -7.14 17.19
N LYS A 42 6.18 -5.86 17.55
CA LYS A 42 7.02 -4.72 17.11
C LYS A 42 8.53 -4.97 17.28
N ALA A 43 8.93 -5.74 18.32
CA ALA A 43 10.32 -6.11 18.55
C ALA A 43 10.95 -6.91 17.41
N TRP A 44 10.15 -7.54 16.54
CA TRP A 44 10.62 -8.29 15.38
C TRP A 44 10.78 -7.42 14.12
N ALA A 45 10.35 -6.16 14.16
CA ALA A 45 10.39 -5.26 13.01
C ALA A 45 11.75 -5.23 12.27
N PRO A 46 12.92 -5.25 12.95
CA PRO A 46 14.22 -5.26 12.26
C PRO A 46 14.42 -6.43 11.30
N VAL A 47 13.74 -7.56 11.54
CA VAL A 47 13.82 -8.76 10.70
C VAL A 47 12.60 -8.86 9.78
N THR A 48 11.41 -8.64 10.33
CA THR A 48 10.16 -8.85 9.59
C THR A 48 9.90 -7.75 8.57
N ALA A 49 10.31 -6.50 8.79
CA ALA A 49 10.13 -5.43 7.83
C ALA A 49 10.92 -5.63 6.53
N PRO A 50 12.23 -5.97 6.54
CA PRO A 50 12.95 -6.32 5.32
C PRO A 50 12.36 -7.53 4.58
N LEU A 51 11.97 -8.58 5.32
CA LEU A 51 11.35 -9.76 4.73
C LEU A 51 9.99 -9.43 4.10
N TYR A 52 9.19 -8.58 4.76
CA TYR A 52 7.95 -8.03 4.22
C TYR A 52 8.20 -7.27 2.91
N ALA A 53 9.20 -6.38 2.87
CA ALA A 53 9.54 -5.64 1.66
C ALA A 53 9.94 -6.57 0.50
N ILE A 54 10.64 -7.69 0.80
CA ILE A 54 10.98 -8.71 -0.20
C ILE A 54 9.70 -9.40 -0.72
N ALA A 55 8.83 -9.85 0.17
CA ALA A 55 7.58 -10.52 -0.19
C ALA A 55 6.66 -9.60 -0.99
N GLN A 56 6.50 -8.35 -0.54
CA GLN A 56 5.74 -7.33 -1.27
C GLN A 56 6.36 -6.99 -2.63
N GLY A 57 7.69 -6.98 -2.74
CA GLY A 57 8.37 -6.79 -4.02
C GLY A 57 8.00 -7.88 -5.04
N PHE A 58 7.86 -9.14 -4.64
CA PHE A 58 7.39 -10.21 -5.53
C PHE A 58 5.94 -9.99 -5.94
N PHE A 59 5.06 -9.68 -4.99
CA PHE A 59 3.66 -9.40 -5.26
C PHE A 59 3.48 -8.20 -6.20
N LEU A 60 4.10 -7.06 -5.86
CA LEU A 60 3.99 -5.84 -6.66
C LEU A 60 4.60 -6.00 -8.07
N GLY A 61 5.71 -6.72 -8.21
CA GLY A 61 6.27 -7.00 -9.52
C GLY A 61 5.36 -7.86 -10.39
N ALA A 62 4.72 -8.87 -9.80
CA ALA A 62 3.78 -9.73 -10.51
C ALA A 62 2.51 -8.96 -10.93
N ILE A 63 1.91 -8.21 -10.01
CA ILE A 63 0.71 -7.42 -10.33
C ILE A 63 1.00 -6.32 -11.34
N SER A 64 2.17 -5.67 -11.24
CA SER A 64 2.61 -4.65 -12.18
C SER A 64 2.73 -5.21 -13.60
N ALA A 65 3.31 -6.41 -13.76
CA ALA A 65 3.42 -7.06 -15.07
C ALA A 65 2.04 -7.34 -15.68
N ILE A 66 1.08 -7.78 -14.88
CA ILE A 66 -0.30 -8.04 -15.34
C ILE A 66 -0.99 -6.75 -15.83
N TYR A 67 -0.80 -5.65 -15.09
CA TYR A 67 -1.41 -4.37 -15.45
C TYR A 67 -0.73 -3.72 -16.65
N ASP A 68 0.60 -3.78 -16.74
CA ASP A 68 1.35 -3.21 -17.86
C ASP A 68 1.03 -3.94 -19.18
N ALA A 69 0.82 -5.26 -19.13
CA ALA A 69 0.35 -6.03 -20.29
C ALA A 69 -1.03 -5.60 -20.82
N ARG A 70 -1.84 -4.94 -19.98
CA ARG A 70 -3.18 -4.44 -20.39
C ARG A 70 -3.19 -2.95 -20.70
N PHE A 71 -2.33 -2.20 -20.05
CA PHE A 71 -2.30 -0.73 -20.09
C PHE A 71 -0.86 -0.27 -20.13
N ASP A 72 -0.34 -0.05 -21.32
CA ASP A 72 1.05 0.34 -21.58
C ASP A 72 1.46 1.57 -20.77
N GLY A 73 2.54 1.46 -20.00
CA GLY A 73 3.12 2.56 -19.22
C GLY A 73 2.38 2.94 -17.93
N ILE A 74 1.27 2.26 -17.57
CA ILE A 74 0.50 2.58 -16.36
C ILE A 74 1.34 2.40 -15.09
N VAL A 75 2.24 1.42 -15.09
CA VAL A 75 3.10 1.12 -13.93
C VAL A 75 4.09 2.26 -13.68
N VAL A 76 4.71 2.77 -14.73
CA VAL A 76 5.65 3.90 -14.63
C VAL A 76 4.92 5.14 -14.10
N GLN A 77 3.72 5.43 -14.61
CA GLN A 77 2.89 6.53 -14.13
C GLN A 77 2.53 6.37 -12.66
N ALA A 78 2.10 5.16 -12.23
CA ALA A 78 1.76 4.86 -10.84
C ALA A 78 2.95 5.06 -9.91
N VAL A 79 4.13 4.59 -10.29
CA VAL A 79 5.37 4.75 -9.51
C VAL A 79 5.74 6.23 -9.36
N ILE A 80 5.74 6.98 -10.46
CA ILE A 80 6.04 8.43 -10.43
C ILE A 80 5.04 9.18 -9.55
N LEU A 81 3.74 8.89 -9.67
CA LEU A 81 2.70 9.52 -8.85
C LEU A 81 2.84 9.15 -7.37
N THR A 82 3.18 7.90 -7.06
CA THR A 82 3.37 7.44 -5.67
C THR A 82 4.53 8.17 -5.01
N PHE A 83 5.71 8.17 -5.63
CA PHE A 83 6.86 8.89 -5.09
C PHE A 83 6.67 10.40 -5.13
N GLY A 84 6.05 10.93 -6.17
CA GLY A 84 5.69 12.34 -6.26
C GLY A 84 4.77 12.77 -5.11
N THR A 85 3.74 11.98 -4.80
CA THR A 85 2.86 12.20 -3.66
C THR A 85 3.61 12.12 -2.34
N LEU A 86 4.46 11.09 -2.15
CA LEU A 86 5.28 10.94 -0.95
C LEU A 86 6.15 12.18 -0.69
N PHE A 87 6.90 12.62 -1.70
CA PHE A 87 7.77 13.79 -1.57
C PHE A 87 6.99 15.09 -1.39
N ALA A 88 5.87 15.27 -2.10
CA ALA A 88 5.01 16.44 -1.96
C ALA A 88 4.41 16.53 -0.55
N MET A 89 3.90 15.41 -0.03
CA MET A 89 3.35 15.34 1.33
C MET A 89 4.41 15.55 2.40
N LEU A 90 5.61 15.00 2.21
CA LEU A 90 6.74 15.24 3.12
C LEU A 90 7.16 16.72 3.11
N ALA A 91 7.24 17.35 1.94
CA ALA A 91 7.55 18.77 1.81
C ALA A 91 6.48 19.64 2.48
N ALA A 92 5.20 19.36 2.24
CA ALA A 92 4.07 20.07 2.86
C ALA A 92 4.08 19.92 4.39
N TYR A 93 4.36 18.72 4.90
CA TYR A 93 4.50 18.46 6.33
C TYR A 93 5.68 19.24 6.94
N ARG A 94 6.87 19.17 6.31
CA ARG A 94 8.08 19.90 6.75
C ARG A 94 7.92 21.41 6.70
N ALA A 95 7.19 21.94 5.72
CA ALA A 95 6.87 23.36 5.60
C ALA A 95 5.79 23.82 6.62
N GLY A 96 5.23 22.90 7.41
CA GLY A 96 4.17 23.20 8.37
C GLY A 96 2.82 23.57 7.76
N LEU A 97 2.64 23.30 6.45
CA LEU A 97 1.38 23.54 5.75
C LEU A 97 0.29 22.56 6.22
N ILE A 98 0.69 21.33 6.57
CA ILE A 98 -0.19 20.30 7.11
C ILE A 98 0.31 19.91 8.48
N LYS A 99 -0.57 19.98 9.49
CA LYS A 99 -0.23 19.63 10.89
C LYS A 99 -1.09 18.45 11.32
N ALA A 100 -0.44 17.42 11.90
CA ALA A 100 -1.13 16.25 12.45
C ALA A 100 -1.77 16.57 13.82
N THR A 101 -2.82 17.42 13.80
CA THR A 101 -3.61 17.70 15.01
C THR A 101 -4.42 16.48 15.42
N GLU A 102 -4.86 16.41 16.69
CA GLU A 102 -5.70 15.29 17.17
C GLU A 102 -6.99 15.12 16.34
N LYS A 103 -7.64 16.23 15.96
CA LYS A 103 -8.83 16.19 15.11
C LYS A 103 -8.52 15.68 13.71
N PHE A 104 -7.39 16.11 13.12
CA PHE A 104 -6.92 15.62 11.83
C PHE A 104 -6.65 14.12 11.88
N ARG A 105 -5.90 13.64 12.91
CA ARG A 105 -5.61 12.23 13.11
C ARG A 105 -6.88 11.39 13.23
N MET A 106 -7.83 11.81 14.10
CA MET A 106 -9.12 11.12 14.24
C MET A 106 -9.89 11.05 12.91
N GLY A 107 -9.92 12.15 12.15
CA GLY A 107 -10.58 12.20 10.85
C GLY A 107 -9.98 11.23 9.83
N VAL A 108 -8.65 11.22 9.69
CA VAL A 108 -7.95 10.33 8.75
C VAL A 108 -8.10 8.87 9.16
N VAL A 109 -7.93 8.54 10.45
CA VAL A 109 -8.12 7.17 10.96
C VAL A 109 -9.55 6.70 10.77
N ALA A 110 -10.55 7.54 11.06
CA ALA A 110 -11.96 7.19 10.85
C ALA A 110 -12.28 6.97 9.36
N ALA A 111 -11.77 7.83 8.46
CA ALA A 111 -11.94 7.68 7.03
C ALA A 111 -11.27 6.39 6.51
N THR A 112 -10.03 6.12 6.93
CA THR A 112 -9.31 4.90 6.59
C THR A 112 -10.05 3.66 7.09
N GLY A 113 -10.53 3.67 8.33
CA GLY A 113 -11.32 2.60 8.91
C GLY A 113 -12.64 2.39 8.14
N GLY A 114 -13.32 3.47 7.77
CA GLY A 114 -14.53 3.41 6.94
C GLY A 114 -14.28 2.78 5.57
N ILE A 115 -13.20 3.17 4.89
CA ILE A 115 -12.78 2.57 3.61
C ILE A 115 -12.47 1.08 3.80
N ALA A 116 -11.72 0.70 4.84
CA ALA A 116 -11.38 -0.69 5.13
C ALA A 116 -12.64 -1.54 5.40
N LEU A 117 -13.58 -1.05 6.20
CA LEU A 117 -14.85 -1.72 6.46
C LEU A 117 -15.69 -1.86 5.19
N PHE A 118 -15.68 -0.84 4.33
CA PHE A 118 -16.40 -0.88 3.06
C PHE A 118 -15.84 -1.95 2.11
N TYR A 119 -14.50 -2.05 1.98
CA TYR A 119 -13.88 -3.11 1.20
C TYR A 119 -14.12 -4.50 1.82
N LEU A 120 -14.02 -4.61 3.14
CA LEU A 120 -14.31 -5.88 3.83
C LEU A 120 -15.75 -6.34 3.59
N ALA A 121 -16.71 -5.42 3.73
CA ALA A 121 -18.11 -5.70 3.41
C ALA A 121 -18.30 -6.13 1.95
N SER A 122 -17.59 -5.49 1.01
CA SER A 122 -17.63 -5.83 -0.41
C SER A 122 -17.11 -7.23 -0.69
N ILE A 123 -16.02 -7.64 -0.03
CA ILE A 123 -15.45 -8.97 -0.13
C ILE A 123 -16.44 -10.01 0.42
N VAL A 124 -17.00 -9.75 1.61
CA VAL A 124 -17.97 -10.65 2.24
C VAL A 124 -19.21 -10.81 1.37
N LEU A 125 -19.78 -9.72 0.87
CA LEU A 125 -20.93 -9.76 -0.03
C LEU A 125 -20.62 -10.47 -1.36
N GLY A 126 -19.38 -10.33 -1.86
CA GLY A 126 -18.90 -11.04 -3.03
C GLY A 126 -18.93 -12.57 -2.87
N PHE A 127 -18.67 -13.10 -1.67
CA PHE A 127 -18.81 -14.53 -1.38
C PHE A 127 -20.28 -15.00 -1.45
N PHE A 128 -21.24 -14.12 -1.24
CA PHE A 128 -22.67 -14.39 -1.40
C PHE A 128 -23.20 -14.11 -2.82
N GLY A 129 -22.30 -13.81 -3.77
CA GLY A 129 -22.67 -13.51 -5.16
C GLY A 129 -23.24 -12.11 -5.37
N ILE A 130 -23.25 -11.25 -4.34
CA ILE A 130 -23.71 -9.87 -4.42
C ILE A 130 -22.54 -8.99 -4.86
N GLN A 131 -22.54 -8.56 -6.11
CA GLN A 131 -21.53 -7.61 -6.60
C GLN A 131 -21.99 -6.17 -6.34
N MET A 132 -21.11 -5.37 -5.74
CA MET A 132 -21.33 -3.93 -5.62
C MET A 132 -20.81 -3.20 -6.87
N PRO A 133 -21.69 -2.78 -7.81
CA PRO A 133 -21.27 -2.17 -9.07
C PRO A 133 -20.58 -0.81 -8.91
N MET A 134 -20.75 -0.16 -7.75
CA MET A 134 -20.19 1.18 -7.50
C MET A 134 -18.68 1.22 -7.34
N ILE A 135 -18.02 0.11 -6.95
CA ILE A 135 -16.58 0.10 -6.64
C ILE A 135 -15.73 -0.15 -7.89
N HIS A 136 -16.23 -0.97 -8.80
CA HIS A 136 -15.49 -1.42 -9.99
C HIS A 136 -16.05 -0.81 -11.28
N GLY A 137 -17.02 0.11 -11.18
CA GLY A 137 -17.61 0.77 -12.33
C GLY A 137 -16.69 1.89 -12.85
N ALA A 138 -16.47 1.93 -14.16
CA ALA A 138 -15.80 3.02 -14.86
C ALA A 138 -16.64 4.33 -14.90
N GLY A 139 -17.69 4.42 -14.07
CA GLY A 139 -18.56 5.59 -13.96
C GLY A 139 -17.97 6.71 -13.09
N MET A 140 -18.56 7.90 -13.18
CA MET A 140 -18.17 9.09 -12.43
C MET A 140 -18.10 8.84 -10.91
N ILE A 141 -18.96 8.00 -10.36
CA ILE A 141 -18.99 7.63 -8.94
C ILE A 141 -17.76 6.80 -8.57
N GLY A 142 -17.37 5.82 -9.40
CA GLY A 142 -16.17 5.01 -9.16
C GLY A 142 -14.89 5.83 -9.21
N ILE A 143 -14.78 6.75 -10.17
CA ILE A 143 -13.65 7.69 -10.26
C ILE A 143 -13.58 8.60 -9.03
N GLY A 144 -14.71 9.18 -8.62
CA GLY A 144 -14.78 10.03 -7.42
C GLY A 144 -14.41 9.28 -6.14
N PHE A 145 -14.88 8.05 -5.99
CA PHE A 145 -14.52 7.20 -4.86
C PHE A 145 -13.03 6.84 -4.87
N SER A 146 -12.46 6.48 -6.02
CA SER A 146 -11.03 6.20 -6.15
C SER A 146 -10.18 7.41 -5.79
N LEU A 147 -10.56 8.61 -6.25
CA LEU A 147 -9.87 9.84 -5.90
C LEU A 147 -9.93 10.11 -4.39
N PHE A 148 -11.10 9.92 -3.78
CA PHE A 148 -11.27 10.04 -2.33
C PHE A 148 -10.34 9.09 -1.57
N VAL A 149 -10.28 7.81 -1.96
CA VAL A 149 -9.38 6.81 -1.36
C VAL A 149 -7.91 7.23 -1.49
N VAL A 150 -7.49 7.71 -2.66
CA VAL A 150 -6.12 8.20 -2.90
C VAL A 150 -5.79 9.39 -2.01
N VAL A 151 -6.72 10.34 -1.85
CA VAL A 151 -6.53 11.49 -0.95
C VAL A 151 -6.36 11.01 0.49
N ILE A 152 -7.21 10.11 0.97
CA ILE A 152 -7.08 9.56 2.33
C ILE A 152 -5.77 8.79 2.51
N ALA A 153 -5.34 8.01 1.51
CA ALA A 153 -4.04 7.34 1.52
C ALA A 153 -2.88 8.34 1.63
N ALA A 154 -2.91 9.43 0.85
CA ALA A 154 -1.92 10.48 0.94
C ALA A 154 -1.90 11.17 2.33
N LEU A 155 -3.07 11.39 2.93
CA LEU A 155 -3.16 11.97 4.28
C LEU A 155 -2.64 11.03 5.38
N ASN A 156 -2.68 9.70 5.18
CA ASN A 156 -2.05 8.75 6.10
C ASN A 156 -0.52 8.94 6.17
N LEU A 157 0.15 9.32 5.08
CA LEU A 157 1.58 9.63 5.10
C LEU A 157 1.93 10.71 6.12
N VAL A 158 1.04 11.70 6.32
CA VAL A 158 1.24 12.74 7.35
C VAL A 158 1.24 12.14 8.75
N LEU A 159 0.40 11.13 8.99
CA LEU A 159 0.37 10.43 10.29
C LEU A 159 1.65 9.61 10.50
N ASP A 160 2.18 9.00 9.45
CA ASP A 160 3.43 8.24 9.51
C ASP A 160 4.62 9.17 9.76
N PHE A 161 4.68 10.32 9.11
CA PHE A 161 5.71 11.34 9.37
C PHE A 161 5.64 11.88 10.80
N ASP A 162 4.44 12.20 11.31
CA ASP A 162 4.22 12.66 12.69
C ASP A 162 4.62 11.58 13.71
N PHE A 163 4.31 10.30 13.41
CA PHE A 163 4.74 9.19 14.24
C PHE A 163 6.26 9.08 14.31
N ILE A 164 6.95 9.13 13.18
CA ILE A 164 8.42 9.04 13.09
C ILE A 164 9.07 10.21 13.82
N GLU A 165 8.58 11.44 13.60
CA GLU A 165 9.10 12.64 14.25
C GLU A 165 8.95 12.59 15.76
N LYS A 166 7.77 12.24 16.27
CA LYS A 166 7.50 12.10 17.71
C LYS A 166 8.33 10.99 18.34
N ALA A 167 8.44 9.85 17.68
CA ALA A 167 9.27 8.74 18.15
C ALA A 167 10.74 9.14 18.24
N SER A 168 11.27 9.84 17.24
CA SER A 168 12.63 10.36 17.24
C SER A 168 12.86 11.38 18.35
N ALA A 169 11.93 12.32 18.52
CA ALA A 169 12.02 13.35 19.57
C ALA A 169 11.99 12.76 21.00
N GLN A 170 11.32 11.63 21.18
CA GLN A 170 11.24 10.92 22.46
C GLN A 170 12.41 9.96 22.72
N GLY A 171 13.38 9.87 21.79
CA GLY A 171 14.50 8.93 21.90
C GLY A 171 14.05 7.46 21.86
N ALA A 172 13.04 7.15 21.05
CA ALA A 172 12.51 5.81 20.96
C ALA A 172 13.59 4.78 20.55
N PRO A 173 13.47 3.51 20.99
CA PRO A 173 14.44 2.46 20.66
C PRO A 173 14.57 2.27 19.13
N LYS A 174 15.76 1.83 18.67
CA LYS A 174 16.05 1.55 17.25
C LYS A 174 15.01 0.66 16.53
N VAL A 175 14.35 -0.21 17.27
CA VAL A 175 13.25 -1.05 16.77
C VAL A 175 12.10 -0.19 16.19
N THR A 176 11.87 0.99 16.77
CA THR A 176 10.81 1.89 16.31
C THR A 176 11.13 2.53 14.95
N GLU A 177 12.40 2.68 14.60
CA GLU A 177 12.82 3.14 13.27
C GLU A 177 12.41 2.12 12.19
N TRP A 178 12.65 0.82 12.45
CA TRP A 178 12.23 -0.26 11.56
C TRP A 178 10.71 -0.39 11.46
N TYR A 179 10.01 -0.16 12.57
CA TYR A 179 8.55 -0.16 12.59
C TYR A 179 7.98 1.04 11.81
N GLY A 180 8.60 2.23 11.94
CA GLY A 180 8.25 3.40 11.14
C GLY A 180 8.50 3.19 9.64
N ALA A 181 9.65 2.59 9.29
CA ALA A 181 9.97 2.26 7.90
C ALA A 181 9.02 1.18 7.30
N PHE A 182 8.49 0.29 8.13
CA PHE A 182 7.48 -0.68 7.72
C PHE A 182 6.13 -0.02 7.45
N GLY A 183 5.75 1.02 8.22
CA GLY A 183 4.49 1.74 8.06
C GLY A 183 4.44 2.65 6.83
N LEU A 184 5.60 3.15 6.39
CA LEU A 184 5.77 4.06 5.25
C LEU A 184 5.81 3.30 3.93
#